data_fba8fa9899013a1306a2fedf4b07a9ff
#
_entry.id   fba8fa9899013a1306a2fedf4b07a9ff
#
_cell.length_a   1.000
_cell.length_b   1.000
_cell.length_c   1.000
_cell.angle_alpha   90.00
_cell.angle_beta   90.00
_cell.angle_gamma   90.00
#
_symmetry.space_group_name_H-M   'P 1'
#
loop_
_entity.id
_entity.type
_entity.pdbx_description
1 polymer ?
#
loop_
_entity_poly.entity_id
_entity_poly.type
_entity_poly.pdbx_seq_one_letter_code
_entity_poly.pdbx_strand_id
1 'polypeptide(L)'
;TKRFDERYDELKWLYCELYNNNMEAFDWLCDSLYGYYQERNADLKKLDRSRVKNPDWYKQNDLLGMMMYTNAFAGTLKGVKEKLPYVKSCGVNYLHFMPLLESPKGRDDGGYAVADFRKVKPELGTMEDLEDLTAECHRQGISCCLDFVMNHTSEDHEWAMAARNGDRVARSRYFFYDDWFVPNIYEETVPEVFPTTAPGNFTWINDCNQVVMTTFYPYQWDLNYANPMVFNDMVGNMLYMANRGIDVIRLDAVPYIWKQIGTNCRNLPQVHTLVRMMRIISEIVCPGVLLLGEVVMEPSKVVPYFGTVDKPECHMLYNVTTMASTWNTIATKNVGLLKRQMDQVCALPKDYVFLNYLRCHDDIGWGLDYDWLAQFGIDEVAHKKFLNDYFTGKGYNSDSRGELYNDDPRLGDARLCGTTASLSGLEAGQYEANADKIDQAIACDLMLHGYLLAQSGIPVLYSGDEIGQTNDYTYKNDPDKCADSRYLHRGNFPWDKVENKDPVAMKIFDALRHMEDIRASHDVFSCNANVYTIETGCASVLGIVREYAGHELRAFFNFSNMDQLIWTMPDDQADIYTDLISGKTLRELGAVMPRYGCWWFYR
;
A
#
# COMPACT_ATOMS: atom_id res chain seq x y z
N THR A 1 -1.80 -14.39 30.68
CA THR A 1 -3.16 -14.45 30.10
C THR A 1 -3.31 -15.74 29.32
N LYS A 2 -4.54 -16.25 29.14
CA LYS A 2 -4.80 -17.47 28.37
C LYS A 2 -4.14 -17.43 26.99
N ARG A 3 -4.25 -16.31 26.27
CA ARG A 3 -3.60 -16.13 24.94
C ARG A 3 -2.08 -16.23 25.01
N PHE A 4 -1.46 -15.72 26.06
CA PHE A 4 -0.02 -15.85 26.27
C PHE A 4 0.38 -17.31 26.49
N ASP A 5 -0.36 -18.02 27.34
CA ASP A 5 -0.09 -19.42 27.64
C ASP A 5 -0.24 -20.31 26.41
N GLU A 6 -1.25 -20.03 25.56
CA GLU A 6 -1.49 -20.75 24.30
C GLU A 6 -0.41 -20.52 23.24
N ARG A 7 0.28 -19.39 23.27
CA ARG A 7 1.28 -18.99 22.27
C ARG A 7 2.73 -19.06 22.77
N TYR A 8 2.92 -19.27 24.05
CA TYR A 8 4.24 -19.20 24.70
C TYR A 8 5.27 -20.14 24.09
N ASP A 9 4.92 -21.40 23.91
CA ASP A 9 5.86 -22.41 23.43
C ASP A 9 6.33 -22.13 21.99
N GLU A 10 5.43 -21.72 21.10
CA GLU A 10 5.79 -21.34 19.72
C GLU A 10 6.66 -20.08 19.72
N LEU A 11 6.27 -19.03 20.45
CA LEU A 11 7.04 -17.78 20.52
C LEU A 11 8.44 -18.02 21.07
N LYS A 12 8.55 -18.81 22.15
CA LYS A 12 9.82 -19.18 22.76
C LYS A 12 10.71 -19.95 21.78
N TRP A 13 10.13 -20.94 21.11
CA TRP A 13 10.87 -21.73 20.14
C TRP A 13 11.43 -20.88 19.00
N LEU A 14 10.61 -20.05 18.36
CA LEU A 14 11.03 -19.15 17.28
C LEU A 14 12.13 -18.18 17.75
N TYR A 15 11.96 -17.60 18.93
CA TYR A 15 12.92 -16.64 19.49
C TYR A 15 14.26 -17.30 19.81
N CYS A 16 14.22 -18.46 20.46
CA CYS A 16 15.42 -19.21 20.83
C CYS A 16 16.19 -19.72 19.60
N GLU A 17 15.50 -20.21 18.57
CA GLU A 17 16.13 -20.60 17.30
C GLU A 17 16.83 -19.41 16.63
N LEU A 18 16.18 -18.26 16.61
CA LEU A 18 16.73 -17.06 15.97
C LEU A 18 17.90 -16.45 16.75
N TYR A 19 17.85 -16.49 18.09
CA TYR A 19 18.78 -15.79 19.00
C TYR A 19 19.61 -16.73 19.89
N ASN A 20 19.92 -17.94 19.41
CA ASN A 20 20.83 -18.89 20.07
C ASN A 20 20.48 -19.16 21.55
N ASN A 21 19.20 -19.40 21.84
CA ASN A 21 18.69 -19.65 23.19
C ASN A 21 18.97 -18.52 24.20
N ASN A 22 18.97 -17.26 23.77
CA ASN A 22 19.13 -16.12 24.66
C ASN A 22 17.86 -15.92 25.53
N MET A 23 17.79 -16.68 26.61
CA MET A 23 16.64 -16.67 27.53
C MET A 23 16.49 -15.37 28.30
N GLU A 24 17.57 -14.68 28.62
CA GLU A 24 17.51 -13.38 29.31
C GLU A 24 16.78 -12.34 28.46
N ALA A 25 17.13 -12.25 27.16
CA ALA A 25 16.45 -11.36 26.23
C ALA A 25 14.99 -11.78 26.00
N PHE A 26 14.70 -13.09 25.97
CA PHE A 26 13.33 -13.60 25.84
C PHE A 26 12.46 -13.28 27.05
N ASP A 27 13.00 -13.46 28.25
CA ASP A 27 12.28 -13.14 29.51
C ASP A 27 11.96 -11.64 29.58
N TRP A 28 12.92 -10.79 29.17
CA TRP A 28 12.67 -9.36 29.07
C TRP A 28 11.59 -9.00 28.03
N LEU A 29 11.57 -9.69 26.87
CA LEU A 29 10.48 -9.54 25.91
C LEU A 29 9.14 -9.86 26.59
N CYS A 30 9.03 -10.99 27.28
CA CYS A 30 7.80 -11.42 27.95
C CYS A 30 7.30 -10.40 28.97
N ASP A 31 8.22 -9.85 29.78
CA ASP A 31 7.90 -8.80 30.77
C ASP A 31 7.38 -7.53 30.05
N SER A 32 8.00 -7.16 28.94
CA SER A 32 7.57 -6.02 28.13
C SER A 32 6.16 -6.23 27.56
N LEU A 33 5.87 -7.43 27.03
CA LEU A 33 4.53 -7.77 26.53
C LEU A 33 3.46 -7.64 27.60
N TYR A 34 3.77 -8.06 28.83
CA TYR A 34 2.87 -7.88 29.96
C TYR A 34 2.63 -6.40 30.27
N GLY A 35 3.69 -5.58 30.27
CA GLY A 35 3.59 -4.13 30.46
C GLY A 35 2.67 -3.47 29.43
N TYR A 36 2.88 -3.72 28.16
CA TYR A 36 2.03 -3.17 27.08
C TYR A 36 0.58 -3.65 27.15
N TYR A 37 0.36 -4.92 27.56
CA TYR A 37 -1.01 -5.39 27.81
C TYR A 37 -1.67 -4.64 28.97
N GLN A 38 -0.95 -4.33 30.04
CA GLN A 38 -1.49 -3.54 31.17
C GLN A 38 -1.82 -2.11 30.74
N GLU A 39 -0.93 -1.46 29.98
CA GLU A 39 -1.14 -0.11 29.47
C GLU A 39 -2.33 0.03 28.51
N ARG A 40 -2.66 -1.06 27.78
CA ARG A 40 -3.76 -1.01 26.81
C ARG A 40 -5.07 -0.66 27.51
N ASN A 41 -5.70 0.46 27.10
CA ASN A 41 -6.86 1.00 27.80
C ASN A 41 -8.11 0.11 27.66
N ALA A 42 -9.14 0.40 28.46
CA ALA A 42 -10.35 -0.43 28.55
C ALA A 42 -11.16 -0.45 27.24
N ASP A 43 -11.22 0.67 26.51
CA ASP A 43 -11.97 0.77 25.27
C ASP A 43 -11.31 -0.03 24.17
N LEU A 44 -9.97 0.03 24.05
CA LEU A 44 -9.22 -0.79 23.11
C LEU A 44 -9.31 -2.27 23.44
N LYS A 45 -9.24 -2.65 24.73
CA LYS A 45 -9.48 -4.04 25.14
C LYS A 45 -10.91 -4.51 24.83
N LYS A 46 -11.91 -3.63 24.92
CA LYS A 46 -13.28 -3.93 24.51
C LYS A 46 -13.37 -4.15 23.00
N LEU A 47 -12.73 -3.30 22.22
CA LEU A 47 -12.64 -3.41 20.77
C LEU A 47 -11.94 -4.72 20.36
N ASP A 48 -10.84 -5.08 21.01
CA ASP A 48 -10.16 -6.37 20.80
C ASP A 48 -11.11 -7.55 20.99
N ARG A 49 -11.87 -7.55 22.09
CA ARG A 49 -12.84 -8.63 22.36
C ARG A 49 -13.94 -8.72 21.31
N SER A 50 -14.38 -7.58 20.79
CA SER A 50 -15.37 -7.53 19.70
C SER A 50 -14.82 -8.13 18.42
N ARG A 51 -13.59 -7.77 18.06
CA ARG A 51 -12.91 -8.24 16.85
C ARG A 51 -12.52 -9.71 16.91
N VAL A 52 -12.10 -10.19 18.08
CA VAL A 52 -11.84 -11.63 18.29
C VAL A 52 -13.12 -12.47 18.10
N LYS A 53 -14.28 -11.94 18.48
CA LYS A 53 -15.58 -12.60 18.23
C LYS A 53 -16.02 -12.52 16.79
N ASN A 54 -15.58 -11.52 16.05
CA ASN A 54 -15.85 -11.34 14.62
C ASN A 54 -14.50 -11.15 13.89
N PRO A 55 -13.73 -12.23 13.66
CA PRO A 55 -12.40 -12.13 13.07
C PRO A 55 -12.39 -11.58 11.64
N ASP A 56 -13.52 -11.68 10.93
CA ASP A 56 -13.69 -11.14 9.58
C ASP A 56 -14.17 -9.68 9.54
N TRP A 57 -14.03 -8.94 10.65
CA TRP A 57 -14.44 -7.53 10.74
C TRP A 57 -13.83 -6.64 9.64
N TYR A 58 -12.66 -6.97 9.15
CA TYR A 58 -11.94 -6.25 8.09
C TYR A 58 -12.19 -6.80 6.67
N LYS A 59 -13.05 -7.81 6.52
CA LYS A 59 -13.41 -8.43 5.23
C LYS A 59 -14.80 -8.03 4.74
N GLN A 60 -15.46 -7.11 5.43
CA GLN A 60 -16.83 -6.69 5.10
C GLN A 60 -16.86 -5.92 3.78
N ASN A 61 -17.96 -6.09 3.02
CA ASN A 61 -18.12 -5.45 1.71
C ASN A 61 -18.28 -3.93 1.75
N ASP A 62 -18.55 -3.34 2.91
CA ASP A 62 -18.59 -1.89 3.12
C ASP A 62 -17.22 -1.30 3.52
N LEU A 63 -16.19 -2.13 3.70
CA LEU A 63 -14.86 -1.62 4.03
C LEU A 63 -14.24 -0.91 2.82
N LEU A 64 -13.96 0.37 3.00
CA LEU A 64 -13.31 1.24 2.02
C LEU A 64 -12.23 2.06 2.71
N GLY A 65 -11.00 1.97 2.20
CA GLY A 65 -9.85 2.68 2.74
C GLY A 65 -9.53 3.97 1.99
N MET A 66 -8.84 4.87 2.70
CA MET A 66 -8.24 6.07 2.13
C MET A 66 -6.87 6.31 2.77
N MET A 67 -5.85 6.52 1.92
CA MET A 67 -4.50 6.92 2.33
C MET A 67 -4.36 8.43 2.24
N MET A 68 -3.67 9.05 3.21
CA MET A 68 -3.42 10.49 3.22
C MET A 68 -2.16 10.88 3.99
N TYR A 69 -1.50 11.93 3.53
CA TYR A 69 -0.60 12.71 4.38
C TYR A 69 -1.43 13.70 5.20
N THR A 70 -1.27 13.69 6.51
CA THR A 70 -2.00 14.57 7.45
C THR A 70 -1.85 16.06 7.07
N ASN A 71 -0.62 16.49 6.79
CA ASN A 71 -0.34 17.88 6.43
C ASN A 71 -0.96 18.30 5.09
N ALA A 72 -0.92 17.43 4.10
CA ALA A 72 -1.48 17.70 2.78
C ALA A 72 -3.01 17.70 2.80
N PHE A 73 -3.63 16.82 3.59
CA PHE A 73 -5.08 16.72 3.68
C PHE A 73 -5.72 17.83 4.51
N ALA A 74 -5.23 18.06 5.74
CA ALA A 74 -5.88 18.96 6.68
C ALA A 74 -4.91 19.75 7.58
N GLY A 75 -3.63 19.80 7.25
CA GLY A 75 -2.59 20.55 7.97
C GLY A 75 -2.11 19.88 9.25
N THR A 76 -3.00 19.49 10.14
CA THR A 76 -2.69 18.89 11.46
C THR A 76 -3.61 17.72 11.79
N LEU A 77 -3.27 16.96 12.84
CA LEU A 77 -4.14 15.88 13.36
C LEU A 77 -5.50 16.41 13.83
N LYS A 78 -5.53 17.60 14.44
CA LYS A 78 -6.80 18.28 14.80
C LYS A 78 -7.60 18.65 13.55
N GLY A 79 -6.92 19.13 12.50
CA GLY A 79 -7.54 19.40 11.21
C GLY A 79 -8.17 18.16 10.58
N VAL A 80 -7.51 17.01 10.64
CA VAL A 80 -8.09 15.74 10.17
C VAL A 80 -9.35 15.40 10.96
N LYS A 81 -9.34 15.55 12.28
CA LYS A 81 -10.52 15.32 13.12
C LYS A 81 -11.71 16.19 12.69
N GLU A 82 -11.47 17.46 12.39
CA GLU A 82 -12.50 18.37 11.88
C GLU A 82 -13.05 17.97 10.50
N LYS A 83 -12.24 17.28 9.69
CA LYS A 83 -12.61 16.80 8.35
C LYS A 83 -13.18 15.39 8.31
N LEU A 84 -13.35 14.71 9.45
CA LEU A 84 -13.98 13.37 9.50
C LEU A 84 -15.39 13.30 8.90
N PRO A 85 -16.26 14.35 8.99
CA PRO A 85 -17.53 14.36 8.27
C PRO A 85 -17.36 14.21 6.75
N TYR A 86 -16.35 14.84 6.16
CA TYR A 86 -16.01 14.67 4.74
C TYR A 86 -15.55 13.23 4.45
N VAL A 87 -14.65 12.70 5.26
CA VAL A 87 -14.17 11.31 5.13
C VAL A 87 -15.35 10.34 5.14
N LYS A 88 -16.30 10.52 6.04
CA LYS A 88 -17.52 9.71 6.08
C LYS A 88 -18.40 9.90 4.85
N SER A 89 -18.49 11.12 4.33
CA SER A 89 -19.22 11.40 3.09
C SER A 89 -18.63 10.67 1.87
N CYS A 90 -17.33 10.34 1.91
CA CYS A 90 -16.66 9.48 0.93
C CYS A 90 -16.96 7.97 1.12
N GLY A 91 -17.72 7.58 2.15
CA GLY A 91 -17.94 6.16 2.48
C GLY A 91 -16.75 5.46 3.12
N VAL A 92 -15.72 6.20 3.48
CA VAL A 92 -14.49 5.66 4.04
C VAL A 92 -14.67 5.30 5.52
N ASN A 93 -14.25 4.08 5.87
CA ASN A 93 -14.24 3.55 7.22
C ASN A 93 -12.88 2.93 7.62
N TYR A 94 -11.85 3.19 6.82
CA TYR A 94 -10.46 2.80 7.07
C TYR A 94 -9.55 3.95 6.63
N LEU A 95 -8.84 4.59 7.56
CA LEU A 95 -7.92 5.68 7.29
C LEU A 95 -6.47 5.24 7.48
N HIS A 96 -5.67 5.37 6.43
CA HIS A 96 -4.24 5.16 6.50
C HIS A 96 -3.53 6.51 6.51
N PHE A 97 -2.96 6.87 7.66
CA PHE A 97 -2.10 8.02 7.82
C PHE A 97 -0.70 7.69 7.34
N MET A 98 -0.19 8.45 6.35
CA MET A 98 1.23 8.37 5.99
C MET A 98 2.09 8.76 7.20
N PRO A 99 3.39 8.42 7.25
CA PRO A 99 4.21 8.58 8.43
C PRO A 99 4.10 9.98 9.05
N LEU A 100 3.75 10.02 10.33
CA LEU A 100 3.51 11.24 11.10
C LEU A 100 4.40 11.36 12.36
N LEU A 101 5.31 10.40 12.56
CA LEU A 101 6.25 10.42 13.67
C LEU A 101 7.42 11.36 13.39
N GLU A 102 8.13 11.78 14.44
CA GLU A 102 9.21 12.75 14.35
C GLU A 102 10.28 12.32 13.34
N SER A 103 10.61 13.21 12.42
CA SER A 103 11.64 13.04 11.41
C SER A 103 12.24 14.39 11.05
N PRO A 104 13.56 14.46 10.69
CA PRO A 104 14.24 15.72 10.41
C PRO A 104 13.79 16.31 9.07
N LYS A 105 13.51 17.62 9.05
CA LYS A 105 13.12 18.34 7.84
C LYS A 105 14.20 18.22 6.75
N GLY A 106 13.78 17.94 5.51
CA GLY A 106 14.66 17.84 4.34
C GLY A 106 15.48 16.55 4.26
N ARG A 107 15.46 15.72 5.30
CA ARG A 107 16.13 14.41 5.37
C ARG A 107 15.19 13.38 5.99
N ASP A 108 13.94 13.36 5.53
CA ASP A 108 12.90 12.54 6.14
C ASP A 108 12.31 11.46 5.23
N ASP A 109 12.65 11.48 3.94
CA ASP A 109 12.09 10.53 2.95
C ASP A 109 10.57 10.41 3.05
N GLY A 110 9.86 11.55 3.06
CA GLY A 110 8.40 11.54 3.20
C GLY A 110 7.88 11.03 4.55
N GLY A 111 8.69 11.12 5.60
CA GLY A 111 8.39 10.67 6.95
C GLY A 111 8.95 9.29 7.32
N TYR A 112 9.63 8.61 6.39
CA TYR A 112 10.19 7.27 6.61
C TYR A 112 11.58 7.27 7.27
N ALA A 113 12.17 8.43 7.55
CA ALA A 113 13.38 8.54 8.38
C ALA A 113 12.99 8.93 9.81
N VAL A 114 12.51 7.95 10.60
CA VAL A 114 11.96 8.19 11.93
C VAL A 114 13.07 8.45 12.94
N ALA A 115 13.02 9.62 13.59
CA ALA A 115 13.95 10.03 14.65
C ALA A 115 13.45 9.67 16.06
N ASP A 116 12.14 9.59 16.24
CA ASP A 116 11.50 9.16 17.51
C ASP A 116 10.19 8.45 17.20
N PHE A 117 10.11 7.14 17.52
CA PHE A 117 8.92 6.32 17.30
C PHE A 117 7.75 6.62 18.25
N ARG A 118 7.98 7.41 19.29
CA ARG A 118 6.97 7.73 20.32
C ARG A 118 6.57 9.19 20.36
N LYS A 119 6.94 9.93 19.33
CA LYS A 119 6.64 11.36 19.22
C LYS A 119 6.10 11.68 17.83
N VAL A 120 5.02 12.43 17.78
CA VAL A 120 4.46 13.00 16.54
C VAL A 120 5.32 14.18 16.11
N LYS A 121 5.46 14.40 14.79
CA LYS A 121 6.07 15.61 14.24
C LYS A 121 5.40 16.85 14.86
N PRO A 122 6.15 17.80 15.46
CA PRO A 122 5.57 18.95 16.15
C PRO A 122 4.60 19.78 15.30
N GLU A 123 4.86 19.90 14.00
CA GLU A 123 4.01 20.62 13.06
C GLU A 123 2.66 19.93 12.80
N LEU A 124 2.52 18.64 13.08
CA LEU A 124 1.27 17.89 12.91
C LEU A 124 0.43 17.86 14.19
N GLY A 125 1.08 18.03 15.35
CA GLY A 125 0.44 17.93 16.65
C GLY A 125 1.23 17.14 17.66
N THR A 126 0.54 16.55 18.62
CA THR A 126 1.11 15.77 19.71
C THR A 126 0.63 14.32 19.67
N MET A 127 1.21 13.46 20.53
CA MET A 127 0.73 12.08 20.67
C MET A 127 -0.69 12.03 21.24
N GLU A 128 -1.03 12.97 22.12
CA GLU A 128 -2.38 13.12 22.68
C GLU A 128 -3.39 13.52 21.58
N ASP A 129 -2.99 14.36 20.62
CA ASP A 129 -3.81 14.68 19.45
C ASP A 129 -4.07 13.45 18.58
N LEU A 130 -3.09 12.55 18.43
CA LEU A 130 -3.27 11.28 17.73
C LEU A 130 -4.24 10.37 18.47
N GLU A 131 -4.10 10.22 19.78
CA GLU A 131 -5.01 9.42 20.61
C GLU A 131 -6.44 9.95 20.55
N ASP A 132 -6.62 11.26 20.60
CA ASP A 132 -7.93 11.90 20.47
C ASP A 132 -8.54 11.66 19.09
N LEU A 133 -7.74 11.74 18.02
CA LEU A 133 -8.18 11.45 16.65
C LEU A 133 -8.59 9.98 16.50
N THR A 134 -7.76 9.02 16.95
CA THR A 134 -8.09 7.59 16.85
C THR A 134 -9.33 7.22 17.65
N ALA A 135 -9.50 7.79 18.84
CA ALA A 135 -10.70 7.61 19.66
C ALA A 135 -11.95 8.14 18.94
N GLU A 136 -11.87 9.30 18.28
CA GLU A 136 -12.98 9.84 17.49
C GLU A 136 -13.28 8.97 16.27
N CYS A 137 -12.25 8.49 15.56
CA CYS A 137 -12.41 7.55 14.46
C CYS A 137 -13.16 6.30 14.91
N HIS A 138 -12.79 5.71 16.05
CA HIS A 138 -13.47 4.52 16.60
C HIS A 138 -14.94 4.80 16.93
N ARG A 139 -15.26 5.96 17.51
CA ARG A 139 -16.66 6.35 17.77
C ARG A 139 -17.48 6.43 16.48
N GLN A 140 -16.84 6.79 15.36
CA GLN A 140 -17.48 6.91 14.05
C GLN A 140 -17.39 5.63 13.20
N GLY A 141 -16.84 4.54 13.73
CA GLY A 141 -16.68 3.27 13.01
C GLY A 141 -15.55 3.28 11.97
N ILE A 142 -14.55 4.14 12.15
CA ILE A 142 -13.38 4.25 11.28
C ILE A 142 -12.19 3.59 11.95
N SER A 143 -11.53 2.66 11.26
CA SER A 143 -10.26 2.06 11.66
C SER A 143 -9.07 2.90 11.22
N CYS A 144 -8.02 2.94 12.01
CA CYS A 144 -6.81 3.73 11.73
C CYS A 144 -5.61 2.84 11.42
N CYS A 145 -4.92 3.14 10.33
CA CYS A 145 -3.67 2.50 9.94
C CYS A 145 -2.51 3.49 10.05
N LEU A 146 -1.36 3.02 10.53
CA LEU A 146 -0.13 3.80 10.58
C LEU A 146 1.06 2.92 10.17
N ASP A 147 2.03 3.55 9.50
CA ASP A 147 3.26 2.90 9.10
C ASP A 147 4.17 2.63 10.29
N PHE A 148 4.70 1.43 10.34
CA PHE A 148 5.75 1.03 11.25
C PHE A 148 7.04 0.82 10.45
N VAL A 149 7.92 1.81 10.50
CA VAL A 149 9.21 1.82 9.79
C VAL A 149 10.19 1.00 10.59
N MET A 150 10.30 -0.29 10.27
CA MET A 150 11.04 -1.24 11.10
C MET A 150 12.44 -1.56 10.58
N ASN A 151 12.75 -1.31 9.30
CA ASN A 151 14.05 -1.66 8.73
C ASN A 151 15.18 -0.74 9.18
N HIS A 152 14.88 0.54 9.44
CA HIS A 152 15.90 1.57 9.70
C HIS A 152 15.38 2.66 10.63
N THR A 153 16.29 3.49 11.13
CA THR A 153 15.98 4.76 11.79
C THR A 153 16.60 5.92 11.04
N SER A 154 16.13 7.15 11.33
CA SER A 154 16.89 8.37 11.00
C SER A 154 18.28 8.35 11.66
N GLU A 155 19.27 8.98 11.01
CA GLU A 155 20.56 9.28 11.64
C GLU A 155 20.47 10.22 12.85
N ASP A 156 19.32 10.88 13.04
CA ASP A 156 19.03 11.74 14.19
C ASP A 156 18.27 11.00 15.31
N HIS A 157 18.01 9.71 15.16
CA HIS A 157 17.45 8.88 16.24
C HIS A 157 18.46 8.81 17.40
N GLU A 158 17.96 8.75 18.66
CA GLU A 158 18.82 8.71 19.86
C GLU A 158 19.86 7.59 19.81
N TRP A 159 19.51 6.41 19.29
CA TRP A 159 20.47 5.31 19.12
C TRP A 159 21.54 5.62 18.07
N ALA A 160 21.17 6.25 16.97
CA ALA A 160 22.11 6.63 15.93
C ALA A 160 23.07 7.71 16.42
N MET A 161 22.59 8.71 17.17
CA MET A 161 23.42 9.74 17.75
C MET A 161 24.38 9.19 18.79
N ALA A 162 23.92 8.29 19.68
CA ALA A 162 24.78 7.62 20.65
C ALA A 162 25.84 6.74 19.96
N ALA A 163 25.44 5.99 18.93
CA ALA A 163 26.36 5.16 18.13
C ALA A 163 27.45 6.00 17.47
N ARG A 164 27.10 7.14 16.89
CA ARG A 164 28.03 8.12 16.29
C ARG A 164 29.04 8.65 17.31
N ASN A 165 28.60 8.87 18.54
CA ASN A 165 29.44 9.33 19.64
C ASN A 165 30.27 8.23 20.32
N GLY A 166 30.22 6.99 19.81
CA GLY A 166 31.09 5.90 20.26
C GLY A 166 30.47 4.94 21.25
N ASP A 167 29.17 5.08 21.57
CA ASP A 167 28.48 4.11 22.42
C ASP A 167 28.41 2.74 21.72
N ARG A 168 29.03 1.72 22.36
CA ARG A 168 29.14 0.38 21.76
C ARG A 168 27.82 -0.36 21.72
N VAL A 169 26.94 -0.15 22.70
CA VAL A 169 25.61 -0.76 22.75
C VAL A 169 24.74 -0.20 21.63
N ALA A 170 24.74 1.13 21.46
CA ALA A 170 24.04 1.78 20.37
C ALA A 170 24.57 1.35 18.99
N ARG A 171 25.90 1.23 18.82
CA ARG A 171 26.51 0.74 17.59
C ARG A 171 26.07 -0.69 17.23
N SER A 172 25.90 -1.56 18.22
CA SER A 172 25.43 -2.95 17.99
C SER A 172 24.01 -3.04 17.44
N ARG A 173 23.25 -1.95 17.47
CA ARG A 173 21.90 -1.85 16.90
C ARG A 173 21.90 -1.62 15.38
N TYR A 174 23.06 -1.24 14.82
CA TYR A 174 23.26 -0.94 13.41
C TYR A 174 24.41 -1.81 12.85
N PHE A 175 24.73 -1.56 11.57
CA PHE A 175 25.86 -2.22 10.89
C PHE A 175 26.97 -1.20 10.68
N PHE A 176 27.89 -1.11 11.65
CA PHE A 176 29.07 -0.25 11.61
C PHE A 176 30.32 -1.03 11.21
N TYR A 177 31.13 -0.44 10.35
CA TYR A 177 32.42 -0.99 9.89
C TYR A 177 33.50 0.09 9.90
N ASP A 178 34.74 -0.30 10.25
CA ASP A 178 35.85 0.64 10.31
C ASP A 178 36.34 1.06 8.92
N ASP A 179 36.12 0.25 7.91
CA ASP A 179 36.52 0.47 6.55
C ASP A 179 35.53 -0.14 5.53
N TRP A 180 35.85 -0.08 4.25
CA TRP A 180 35.03 -0.59 3.16
C TRP A 180 35.23 -2.08 2.86
N PHE A 181 36.05 -2.83 3.60
CA PHE A 181 36.32 -4.23 3.28
C PHE A 181 35.05 -5.11 3.33
N VAL A 182 34.37 -5.13 4.47
CA VAL A 182 33.12 -5.90 4.62
C VAL A 182 31.98 -5.27 3.81
N PRO A 183 31.76 -3.94 3.81
CA PRO A 183 30.77 -3.30 2.95
C PRO A 183 30.89 -3.69 1.47
N ASN A 184 32.09 -3.72 0.89
CA ASN A 184 32.30 -4.11 -0.50
C ASN A 184 31.91 -5.57 -0.78
N ILE A 185 32.05 -6.48 0.19
CA ILE A 185 31.57 -7.85 0.04
C ILE A 185 30.04 -7.90 -0.02
N TYR A 186 29.34 -7.10 0.78
CA TYR A 186 27.90 -6.97 0.67
C TYR A 186 27.47 -6.42 -0.70
N GLU A 187 28.17 -5.39 -1.20
CA GLU A 187 27.83 -4.75 -2.49
C GLU A 187 27.94 -5.71 -3.69
N GLU A 188 28.67 -6.83 -3.56
CA GLU A 188 28.75 -7.84 -4.61
C GLU A 188 27.40 -8.59 -4.82
N THR A 189 26.55 -8.66 -3.79
CA THR A 189 25.33 -9.49 -3.81
C THR A 189 24.05 -8.73 -3.51
N VAL A 190 24.14 -7.56 -2.86
CA VAL A 190 22.98 -6.77 -2.45
C VAL A 190 22.60 -5.77 -3.54
N PRO A 191 21.41 -5.89 -4.14
CA PRO A 191 20.96 -4.92 -5.14
C PRO A 191 20.68 -3.55 -4.51
N GLU A 192 20.90 -2.50 -5.29
CA GLU A 192 20.54 -1.14 -4.90
C GLU A 192 19.02 -0.90 -5.02
N VAL A 193 18.44 -0.17 -4.07
CA VAL A 193 17.02 0.22 -4.12
C VAL A 193 16.84 1.44 -5.02
N PHE A 194 17.71 2.43 -4.89
CA PHE A 194 17.68 3.68 -5.64
C PHE A 194 19.00 3.92 -6.38
N PRO A 195 19.27 3.20 -7.49
CA PRO A 195 20.58 3.20 -8.15
C PRO A 195 21.05 4.59 -8.62
N THR A 196 20.14 5.50 -8.93
CA THR A 196 20.47 6.85 -9.42
C THR A 196 20.27 7.94 -8.36
N THR A 197 19.28 7.79 -7.48
CA THR A 197 18.93 8.81 -6.47
C THR A 197 19.76 8.67 -5.19
N ALA A 198 20.00 7.44 -4.76
CA ALA A 198 20.80 7.11 -3.56
C ALA A 198 21.61 5.83 -3.83
N PRO A 199 22.69 5.90 -4.63
CA PRO A 199 23.47 4.74 -5.03
C PRO A 199 24.25 4.14 -3.86
N GLY A 200 24.43 2.81 -3.91
CA GLY A 200 25.11 2.02 -2.89
C GLY A 200 24.20 1.63 -1.73
N ASN A 201 24.70 0.69 -0.90
CA ASN A 201 24.01 0.23 0.30
C ASN A 201 24.74 0.64 1.59
N PHE A 202 25.78 1.46 1.49
CA PHE A 202 26.62 1.88 2.62
C PHE A 202 27.01 3.35 2.48
N THR A 203 27.16 4.01 3.62
CA THR A 203 27.51 5.43 3.71
C THR A 203 28.67 5.64 4.68
N TRP A 204 29.68 6.41 4.26
CA TRP A 204 30.73 6.87 5.15
C TRP A 204 30.24 8.00 6.03
N ILE A 205 30.45 7.87 7.34
CA ILE A 205 30.07 8.87 8.35
C ILE A 205 31.33 9.59 8.84
N ASN A 206 31.47 10.84 8.44
CA ASN A 206 32.65 11.64 8.74
C ASN A 206 32.89 11.85 10.24
N ASP A 207 31.82 12.00 11.02
CA ASP A 207 31.91 12.33 12.45
C ASP A 207 32.62 11.24 13.26
N CYS A 208 32.44 9.98 12.87
CA CYS A 208 33.02 8.83 13.57
C CYS A 208 34.04 8.03 12.73
N ASN A 209 34.31 8.45 11.49
CA ASN A 209 35.21 7.76 10.55
C ASN A 209 34.86 6.27 10.40
N GLN A 210 33.60 5.96 10.20
CA GLN A 210 33.11 4.60 10.00
C GLN A 210 32.09 4.54 8.86
N VAL A 211 31.88 3.33 8.35
CA VAL A 211 30.88 3.03 7.32
C VAL A 211 29.66 2.42 7.98
N VAL A 212 28.47 2.86 7.59
CA VAL A 212 27.18 2.35 8.09
C VAL A 212 26.34 1.83 6.93
N MET A 213 25.61 0.73 7.15
CA MET A 213 24.65 0.22 6.17
C MET A 213 23.46 1.14 6.05
N THR A 214 23.15 1.51 4.80
CA THR A 214 22.07 2.45 4.43
C THR A 214 21.39 1.96 3.15
N THR A 215 20.50 0.96 3.28
CA THR A 215 19.81 0.33 2.14
C THR A 215 19.01 1.32 1.32
N PHE A 216 18.42 2.33 1.97
CA PHE A 216 17.62 3.37 1.34
C PHE A 216 18.42 4.66 1.19
N TYR A 217 18.06 5.75 1.86
CA TYR A 217 18.84 6.98 1.80
C TYR A 217 20.02 6.98 2.77
N PRO A 218 21.06 7.77 2.53
CA PRO A 218 22.25 7.86 3.41
C PRO A 218 21.96 8.25 4.86
N TYR A 219 20.85 8.92 5.12
CA TYR A 219 20.39 9.32 6.45
C TYR A 219 19.45 8.32 7.12
N GLN A 220 19.20 7.14 6.48
CA GLN A 220 18.40 6.04 7.00
C GLN A 220 19.31 4.86 7.31
N TRP A 221 19.60 4.63 8.59
CA TRP A 221 20.54 3.61 9.04
C TRP A 221 19.85 2.31 9.36
N ASP A 222 20.27 1.24 8.70
CA ASP A 222 19.66 -0.08 8.82
C ASP A 222 19.85 -0.67 10.21
N LEU A 223 18.75 -1.17 10.80
CA LEU A 223 18.74 -1.84 12.10
C LEU A 223 19.21 -3.28 11.99
N ASN A 224 20.00 -3.71 12.97
CA ASN A 224 20.53 -5.07 13.07
C ASN A 224 19.61 -5.97 13.89
N TYR A 225 18.70 -6.66 13.24
CA TYR A 225 17.78 -7.61 13.91
C TYR A 225 18.43 -8.91 14.36
N ALA A 226 19.71 -9.17 14.06
CA ALA A 226 20.47 -10.22 14.70
C ALA A 226 20.76 -9.91 16.19
N ASN A 227 20.66 -8.63 16.58
CA ASN A 227 20.65 -8.22 17.98
C ASN A 227 19.23 -8.35 18.56
N PRO A 228 18.98 -9.26 19.53
CA PRO A 228 17.65 -9.47 20.08
C PRO A 228 17.06 -8.22 20.75
N MET A 229 17.90 -7.30 21.23
CA MET A 229 17.44 -6.05 21.84
C MET A 229 16.82 -5.11 20.81
N VAL A 230 17.28 -5.14 19.56
CA VAL A 230 16.64 -4.40 18.46
C VAL A 230 15.22 -4.92 18.21
N PHE A 231 15.04 -6.23 18.13
CA PHE A 231 13.71 -6.82 17.98
C PHE A 231 12.80 -6.46 19.16
N ASN A 232 13.28 -6.64 20.38
CA ASN A 232 12.50 -6.36 21.59
C ASN A 232 12.04 -4.89 21.65
N ASP A 233 12.95 -3.95 21.41
CA ASP A 233 12.63 -2.52 21.45
C ASP A 233 11.72 -2.09 20.28
N MET A 234 11.94 -2.61 19.09
CA MET A 234 11.09 -2.29 17.93
C MET A 234 9.68 -2.88 18.07
N VAL A 235 9.55 -4.09 18.61
CA VAL A 235 8.24 -4.66 18.97
C VAL A 235 7.55 -3.80 20.03
N GLY A 236 8.30 -3.30 21.00
CA GLY A 236 7.80 -2.32 21.98
C GLY A 236 7.24 -1.07 21.32
N ASN A 237 7.93 -0.52 20.33
CA ASN A 237 7.45 0.62 19.55
C ASN A 237 6.16 0.29 18.76
N MET A 238 6.09 -0.89 18.17
CA MET A 238 4.88 -1.37 17.49
C MET A 238 3.67 -1.44 18.44
N LEU A 239 3.86 -2.03 19.62
CA LEU A 239 2.80 -2.16 20.63
C LEU A 239 2.42 -0.81 21.24
N TYR A 240 3.36 0.11 21.38
CA TYR A 240 3.09 1.49 21.78
C TYR A 240 2.12 2.17 20.78
N MET A 241 2.35 2.04 19.48
CA MET A 241 1.45 2.56 18.45
C MET A 241 0.06 1.91 18.54
N ALA A 242 0.00 0.58 18.70
CA ALA A 242 -1.27 -0.12 18.88
C ALA A 242 -2.06 0.39 20.10
N ASN A 243 -1.37 0.72 21.20
CA ASN A 243 -1.97 1.28 22.40
C ASN A 243 -2.41 2.75 22.26
N ARG A 244 -1.97 3.45 21.19
CA ARG A 244 -2.46 4.80 20.82
C ARG A 244 -3.73 4.75 19.94
N GLY A 245 -4.28 3.57 19.70
CA GLY A 245 -5.53 3.38 18.96
C GLY A 245 -5.34 3.02 17.49
N ILE A 246 -4.12 2.66 17.08
CA ILE A 246 -3.86 2.18 15.73
C ILE A 246 -4.39 0.74 15.58
N ASP A 247 -5.21 0.52 14.57
CA ASP A 247 -5.91 -0.75 14.31
C ASP A 247 -5.18 -1.64 13.32
N VAL A 248 -4.42 -1.03 12.40
CA VAL A 248 -3.64 -1.71 11.38
C VAL A 248 -2.23 -1.15 11.39
N ILE A 249 -1.27 -2.03 11.61
CA ILE A 249 0.17 -1.71 11.56
C ILE A 249 0.69 -2.09 10.18
N ARG A 250 1.08 -1.09 9.38
CA ARG A 250 1.73 -1.32 8.10
C ARG A 250 3.22 -1.54 8.32
N LEU A 251 3.68 -2.75 8.05
CA LEU A 251 5.09 -3.13 8.14
C LEU A 251 5.83 -2.64 6.90
N ASP A 252 6.52 -1.51 7.04
CA ASP A 252 7.29 -0.89 5.97
C ASP A 252 8.57 -1.67 5.66
N ALA A 253 8.87 -1.81 4.37
CA ALA A 253 10.10 -2.45 3.87
C ALA A 253 10.42 -3.81 4.51
N VAL A 254 9.40 -4.59 4.83
CA VAL A 254 9.54 -5.84 5.60
C VAL A 254 10.52 -6.85 4.96
N PRO A 255 10.65 -6.98 3.63
CA PRO A 255 11.59 -7.94 3.04
C PRO A 255 13.06 -7.71 3.37
N TYR A 256 13.42 -6.51 3.80
CA TYR A 256 14.81 -6.04 3.96
C TYR A 256 15.36 -6.19 5.38
N ILE A 257 14.55 -6.57 6.37
CA ILE A 257 14.89 -6.41 7.81
C ILE A 257 15.99 -7.36 8.31
N TRP A 258 16.33 -8.43 7.60
CA TRP A 258 17.43 -9.31 7.96
C TRP A 258 18.57 -9.21 6.95
N LYS A 259 19.80 -9.01 7.46
CA LYS A 259 20.99 -8.88 6.63
C LYS A 259 21.92 -10.06 6.86
N GLN A 260 22.42 -10.63 5.77
CA GLN A 260 23.39 -11.72 5.82
C GLN A 260 24.37 -11.58 4.66
N ILE A 261 25.65 -11.51 4.98
CA ILE A 261 26.71 -11.42 3.97
C ILE A 261 26.65 -12.60 3.00
N GLY A 262 26.93 -12.35 1.73
CA GLY A 262 26.85 -13.35 0.67
C GLY A 262 25.45 -13.65 0.15
N THR A 263 24.44 -12.92 0.64
CA THR A 263 23.06 -12.97 0.14
C THR A 263 22.63 -11.64 -0.45
N ASN A 264 21.45 -11.59 -1.05
CA ASN A 264 20.87 -10.31 -1.51
C ASN A 264 20.21 -9.48 -0.39
N CYS A 265 20.24 -9.95 0.86
CA CYS A 265 19.60 -9.33 2.04
C CYS A 265 18.11 -9.03 1.84
N ARG A 266 17.39 -9.85 1.08
CA ARG A 266 15.95 -9.72 0.80
C ARG A 266 15.25 -11.06 0.95
N ASN A 267 14.07 -11.07 1.56
CA ASN A 267 13.22 -12.26 1.69
C ASN A 267 13.90 -13.47 2.36
N LEU A 268 14.84 -13.23 3.26
CA LEU A 268 15.55 -14.32 3.94
C LEU A 268 14.60 -15.05 4.93
N PRO A 269 14.85 -16.33 5.25
CA PRO A 269 13.99 -17.09 6.16
C PRO A 269 13.78 -16.42 7.52
N GLN A 270 14.79 -15.72 8.02
CA GLN A 270 14.72 -15.00 9.30
C GLN A 270 13.71 -13.84 9.27
N VAL A 271 13.49 -13.22 8.10
CA VAL A 271 12.44 -12.20 7.93
C VAL A 271 11.07 -12.79 8.25
N HIS A 272 10.77 -13.97 7.72
CA HIS A 272 9.51 -14.69 7.97
C HIS A 272 9.38 -15.08 9.45
N THR A 273 10.46 -15.52 10.09
CA THR A 273 10.48 -15.80 11.53
C THR A 273 10.13 -14.57 12.36
N LEU A 274 10.73 -13.41 12.03
CA LEU A 274 10.45 -12.14 12.72
C LEU A 274 8.98 -11.73 12.55
N VAL A 275 8.45 -11.78 11.34
CA VAL A 275 7.05 -11.42 11.07
C VAL A 275 6.08 -12.38 11.77
N ARG A 276 6.39 -13.68 11.78
CA ARG A 276 5.59 -14.66 12.53
C ARG A 276 5.56 -14.35 14.03
N MET A 277 6.70 -14.03 14.62
CA MET A 277 6.76 -13.60 16.03
C MET A 277 5.96 -12.32 16.27
N MET A 278 6.05 -11.34 15.40
CA MET A 278 5.25 -10.10 15.50
C MET A 278 3.75 -10.39 15.44
N ARG A 279 3.33 -11.33 14.56
CA ARG A 279 1.95 -11.79 14.51
C ARG A 279 1.50 -12.40 15.82
N ILE A 280 2.26 -13.33 16.37
CA ILE A 280 1.98 -13.98 17.68
C ILE A 280 1.89 -12.94 18.79
N ILE A 281 2.83 -12.01 18.82
CA ILE A 281 2.89 -10.94 19.83
C ILE A 281 1.64 -10.05 19.75
N SER A 282 1.23 -9.66 18.56
CA SER A 282 0.01 -8.86 18.37
C SER A 282 -1.24 -9.64 18.83
N GLU A 283 -1.34 -10.93 18.54
CA GLU A 283 -2.43 -11.79 19.00
C GLU A 283 -2.48 -11.93 20.54
N ILE A 284 -1.34 -11.87 21.21
CA ILE A 284 -1.25 -11.90 22.68
C ILE A 284 -1.71 -10.58 23.30
N VAL A 285 -1.16 -9.45 22.84
CA VAL A 285 -1.28 -8.14 23.50
C VAL A 285 -2.49 -7.37 23.00
N CYS A 286 -2.70 -7.32 21.68
CA CYS A 286 -3.69 -6.51 21.00
C CYS A 286 -4.37 -7.29 19.86
N PRO A 287 -5.15 -8.35 20.18
CA PRO A 287 -5.63 -9.33 19.20
C PRO A 287 -6.62 -8.76 18.16
N GLY A 288 -7.10 -7.55 18.33
CA GLY A 288 -7.92 -6.83 17.36
C GLY A 288 -7.11 -6.02 16.35
N VAL A 289 -5.78 -5.97 16.47
CA VAL A 289 -4.87 -5.23 15.59
C VAL A 289 -4.38 -6.13 14.47
N LEU A 290 -4.36 -5.58 13.25
CA LEU A 290 -3.94 -6.29 12.05
C LEU A 290 -2.53 -5.88 11.64
N LEU A 291 -1.80 -6.80 11.00
CA LEU A 291 -0.53 -6.54 10.33
C LEU A 291 -0.75 -6.49 8.81
N LEU A 292 -0.31 -5.39 8.20
CA LEU A 292 -0.32 -5.17 6.76
C LEU A 292 1.13 -5.11 6.28
N GLY A 293 1.55 -6.04 5.43
CA GLY A 293 2.92 -6.09 4.92
C GLY A 293 3.09 -5.30 3.63
N GLU A 294 4.14 -4.49 3.56
CA GLU A 294 4.60 -3.89 2.31
C GLU A 294 5.70 -4.75 1.69
N VAL A 295 5.36 -5.41 0.59
CA VAL A 295 6.25 -6.28 -0.19
C VAL A 295 6.15 -5.91 -1.66
N VAL A 296 7.03 -5.00 -2.11
CA VAL A 296 7.07 -4.53 -3.50
C VAL A 296 8.06 -5.39 -4.28
N MET A 297 7.60 -6.57 -4.69
CA MET A 297 8.39 -7.58 -5.38
C MET A 297 7.53 -8.38 -6.36
N GLU A 298 8.14 -9.31 -7.10
CA GLU A 298 7.42 -10.23 -7.96
C GLU A 298 6.44 -11.12 -7.15
N PRO A 299 5.32 -11.59 -7.75
CA PRO A 299 4.24 -12.27 -7.03
C PRO A 299 4.69 -13.46 -6.20
N SER A 300 5.67 -14.23 -6.69
CA SER A 300 6.21 -15.39 -5.98
C SER A 300 6.88 -15.05 -4.64
N LYS A 301 7.31 -13.80 -4.45
CA LYS A 301 7.93 -13.30 -3.22
C LYS A 301 6.93 -12.63 -2.29
N VAL A 302 5.79 -12.18 -2.80
CA VAL A 302 4.73 -11.50 -2.03
C VAL A 302 3.94 -12.50 -1.19
N VAL A 303 3.39 -13.54 -1.82
CA VAL A 303 2.47 -14.51 -1.19
C VAL A 303 3.04 -15.14 0.09
N PRO A 304 4.33 -15.53 0.19
CA PRO A 304 4.89 -16.10 1.41
C PRO A 304 4.75 -15.25 2.67
N TYR A 305 4.53 -13.94 2.55
CA TYR A 305 4.32 -13.04 3.69
C TYR A 305 2.92 -13.15 4.33
N PHE A 306 2.00 -13.88 3.72
CA PHE A 306 0.80 -14.35 4.43
C PHE A 306 1.11 -15.49 5.41
N GLY A 307 2.26 -16.14 5.26
CA GLY A 307 2.59 -17.39 5.95
C GLY A 307 1.77 -18.56 5.39
N THR A 308 1.32 -19.42 6.28
CA THR A 308 0.35 -20.49 5.97
C THR A 308 -0.93 -20.26 6.77
N VAL A 309 -2.01 -20.96 6.42
CA VAL A 309 -3.28 -20.87 7.19
C VAL A 309 -3.07 -21.25 8.66
N ASP A 310 -2.23 -22.27 8.92
CA ASP A 310 -1.94 -22.73 10.29
C ASP A 310 -0.93 -21.85 11.03
N LYS A 311 -0.03 -21.19 10.30
CA LYS A 311 1.02 -20.31 10.83
C LYS A 311 1.02 -18.98 10.07
N PRO A 312 -0.01 -18.15 10.26
CA PRO A 312 -0.13 -16.90 9.54
C PRO A 312 0.93 -15.88 9.97
N GLU A 313 1.36 -15.09 9.00
CA GLU A 313 2.23 -13.93 9.18
C GLU A 313 1.39 -12.65 9.06
N CYS A 314 1.46 -11.90 7.95
CA CYS A 314 0.60 -10.74 7.75
C CYS A 314 -0.88 -11.14 7.57
N HIS A 315 -1.80 -10.29 8.07
CA HIS A 315 -3.23 -10.42 7.78
C HIS A 315 -3.56 -9.97 6.37
N MET A 316 -2.88 -8.92 5.91
CA MET A 316 -3.09 -8.29 4.63
C MET A 316 -1.76 -7.97 3.95
N LEU A 317 -1.76 -7.96 2.61
CA LEU A 317 -0.65 -7.51 1.78
C LEU A 317 -1.17 -6.58 0.69
N TYR A 318 -0.33 -5.69 0.19
CA TYR A 318 -0.62 -4.87 -0.99
C TYR A 318 -0.60 -5.71 -2.26
N ASN A 319 -1.59 -5.51 -3.13
CA ASN A 319 -1.69 -6.16 -4.44
C ASN A 319 -0.90 -5.38 -5.49
N VAL A 320 0.41 -5.29 -5.30
CA VAL A 320 1.32 -4.45 -6.08
C VAL A 320 1.37 -4.84 -7.55
N THR A 321 1.50 -6.14 -7.83
CA THR A 321 1.62 -6.63 -9.21
C THR A 321 0.33 -6.42 -10.01
N THR A 322 -0.83 -6.59 -9.38
CA THR A 322 -2.12 -6.29 -10.01
C THR A 322 -2.26 -4.79 -10.29
N MET A 323 -1.83 -3.93 -9.37
CA MET A 323 -1.79 -2.47 -9.57
C MET A 323 -0.92 -2.09 -10.78
N ALA A 324 0.31 -2.57 -10.85
CA ALA A 324 1.20 -2.31 -11.98
C ALA A 324 0.64 -2.88 -13.31
N SER A 325 0.06 -4.08 -13.27
CA SER A 325 -0.58 -4.71 -14.44
C SER A 325 -1.81 -3.92 -14.92
N THR A 326 -2.53 -3.25 -14.03
CA THR A 326 -3.65 -2.36 -14.37
C THR A 326 -3.19 -1.20 -15.24
N TRP A 327 -2.14 -0.49 -14.83
CA TRP A 327 -1.57 0.61 -15.62
C TRP A 327 -0.94 0.13 -16.93
N ASN A 328 -0.28 -1.03 -16.93
CA ASN A 328 0.15 -1.68 -18.16
C ASN A 328 -1.03 -1.89 -19.14
N THR A 329 -2.18 -2.33 -18.62
CA THR A 329 -3.38 -2.55 -19.45
C THR A 329 -3.92 -1.25 -20.03
N ILE A 330 -3.88 -0.14 -19.29
CA ILE A 330 -4.25 1.20 -19.81
C ILE A 330 -3.36 1.58 -20.99
N ALA A 331 -2.05 1.33 -20.93
CA ALA A 331 -1.13 1.67 -22.00
C ALA A 331 -1.25 0.73 -23.21
N THR A 332 -1.33 -0.57 -22.97
CA THR A 332 -1.31 -1.61 -24.02
C THR A 332 -2.68 -1.89 -24.64
N LYS A 333 -3.77 -1.52 -23.98
CA LYS A 333 -5.14 -1.91 -24.34
C LYS A 333 -5.34 -3.43 -24.42
N ASN A 334 -4.56 -4.19 -23.66
CA ASN A 334 -4.58 -5.66 -23.62
C ASN A 334 -4.68 -6.18 -22.19
N VAL A 335 -5.78 -6.83 -21.87
CA VAL A 335 -6.08 -7.34 -20.52
C VAL A 335 -5.39 -8.68 -20.19
N GLY A 336 -4.66 -9.28 -21.14
CA GLY A 336 -4.11 -10.63 -20.99
C GLY A 336 -3.23 -10.81 -19.73
N LEU A 337 -2.29 -9.90 -19.50
CA LEU A 337 -1.43 -9.92 -18.31
C LEU A 337 -2.24 -9.69 -17.03
N LEU A 338 -3.15 -8.72 -17.03
CA LEU A 338 -3.99 -8.41 -15.87
C LEU A 338 -4.90 -9.59 -15.51
N LYS A 339 -5.52 -10.21 -16.52
CA LYS A 339 -6.36 -11.40 -16.36
C LYS A 339 -5.57 -12.54 -15.70
N ARG A 340 -4.39 -12.86 -16.24
CA ARG A 340 -3.49 -13.86 -15.68
C ARG A 340 -3.14 -13.58 -14.21
N GLN A 341 -2.76 -12.34 -13.91
CA GLN A 341 -2.43 -11.92 -12.55
C GLN A 341 -3.62 -12.05 -11.60
N MET A 342 -4.81 -11.65 -12.04
CA MET A 342 -6.02 -11.76 -11.22
C MET A 342 -6.41 -13.22 -10.97
N ASP A 343 -6.30 -14.09 -11.95
CA ASP A 343 -6.59 -15.53 -11.79
C ASP A 343 -5.65 -16.17 -10.77
N GLN A 344 -4.37 -15.79 -10.77
CA GLN A 344 -3.41 -16.25 -9.76
C GLN A 344 -3.78 -15.77 -8.33
N VAL A 345 -4.16 -14.51 -8.18
CA VAL A 345 -4.58 -13.95 -6.88
C VAL A 345 -5.88 -14.60 -6.41
N CYS A 346 -6.87 -14.76 -7.28
CA CYS A 346 -8.17 -15.32 -6.93
C CYS A 346 -8.12 -16.82 -6.58
N ALA A 347 -7.09 -17.53 -7.02
CA ALA A 347 -6.86 -18.94 -6.69
C ALA A 347 -6.32 -19.16 -5.27
N LEU A 348 -5.88 -18.11 -4.59
CA LEU A 348 -5.33 -18.19 -3.23
C LEU A 348 -6.43 -18.42 -2.18
N PRO A 349 -6.08 -18.95 -0.99
CA PRO A 349 -7.02 -19.09 0.12
C PRO A 349 -7.71 -17.77 0.46
N LYS A 350 -8.98 -17.82 0.86
CA LYS A 350 -9.76 -16.62 1.26
C LYS A 350 -9.27 -15.96 2.54
N ASP A 351 -8.41 -16.64 3.30
CA ASP A 351 -7.70 -16.05 4.45
C ASP A 351 -6.63 -15.05 4.03
N TYR A 352 -6.15 -15.11 2.78
CA TYR A 352 -5.16 -14.21 2.21
C TYR A 352 -5.87 -13.00 1.61
N VAL A 353 -5.86 -11.88 2.33
CA VAL A 353 -6.58 -10.67 1.94
C VAL A 353 -5.62 -9.64 1.35
N PHE A 354 -5.87 -9.24 0.11
CA PHE A 354 -5.12 -8.17 -0.53
C PHE A 354 -5.77 -6.81 -0.34
N LEU A 355 -4.93 -5.79 -0.11
CA LEU A 355 -5.29 -4.39 -0.28
C LEU A 355 -5.12 -4.03 -1.75
N ASN A 356 -6.21 -3.61 -2.39
CA ASN A 356 -6.21 -3.18 -3.79
C ASN A 356 -6.17 -1.66 -3.88
N TYR A 357 -5.37 -1.13 -4.78
CA TYR A 357 -5.21 0.30 -4.97
C TYR A 357 -4.79 0.63 -6.40
N LEU A 358 -5.07 1.83 -6.86
CA LEU A 358 -4.63 2.32 -8.18
C LEU A 358 -3.28 3.03 -8.08
N ARG A 359 -3.06 3.74 -6.99
CA ARG A 359 -1.82 4.41 -6.62
C ARG A 359 -1.73 4.62 -5.12
N CYS A 360 -0.55 4.93 -4.62
CA CYS A 360 -0.34 5.37 -3.25
C CYS A 360 0.54 6.64 -3.21
N HIS A 361 1.18 6.92 -2.10
CA HIS A 361 2.16 8.00 -1.94
C HIS A 361 3.48 7.73 -2.67
N ASP A 362 3.78 6.46 -2.93
CA ASP A 362 4.99 6.05 -3.65
C ASP A 362 4.78 6.04 -5.17
N ASP A 363 5.89 5.85 -5.85
CA ASP A 363 5.95 5.66 -7.29
C ASP A 363 5.39 4.30 -7.72
N ILE A 364 5.01 4.20 -8.99
CA ILE A 364 4.59 2.96 -9.63
C ILE A 364 5.80 2.32 -10.31
N GLY A 365 6.19 1.13 -9.82
CA GLY A 365 7.23 0.31 -10.43
C GLY A 365 6.68 -0.69 -11.43
N TRP A 366 7.45 -0.99 -12.48
CA TRP A 366 7.05 -1.93 -13.53
C TRP A 366 7.52 -3.37 -13.25
N GLY A 367 7.22 -3.87 -12.05
CA GLY A 367 7.45 -5.27 -11.65
C GLY A 367 6.39 -6.21 -12.21
N LEU A 368 6.41 -6.43 -13.53
CA LEU A 368 5.47 -7.29 -14.25
C LEU A 368 6.02 -8.72 -14.42
N ASP A 369 5.18 -9.65 -14.88
CA ASP A 369 5.59 -11.02 -15.23
C ASP A 369 6.28 -11.02 -16.60
N TYR A 370 7.56 -10.64 -16.64
CA TYR A 370 8.34 -10.58 -17.88
C TYR A 370 8.65 -11.95 -18.47
N ASP A 371 8.72 -12.99 -17.66
CA ASP A 371 8.89 -14.37 -18.16
C ASP A 371 7.70 -14.80 -19.01
N TRP A 372 6.50 -14.41 -18.60
CA TRP A 372 5.29 -14.63 -19.38
C TRP A 372 5.22 -13.73 -20.61
N LEU A 373 5.53 -12.43 -20.48
CA LEU A 373 5.53 -11.47 -21.58
C LEU A 373 6.55 -11.83 -22.67
N ALA A 374 7.70 -12.39 -22.30
CA ALA A 374 8.73 -12.86 -23.23
C ALA A 374 8.22 -13.95 -24.19
N GLN A 375 7.23 -14.75 -23.78
CA GLN A 375 6.61 -15.78 -24.63
C GLN A 375 5.86 -15.16 -25.83
N PHE A 376 5.50 -13.89 -25.74
CA PHE A 376 4.86 -13.11 -26.82
C PHE A 376 5.85 -12.19 -27.54
N GLY A 377 7.17 -12.39 -27.33
CA GLY A 377 8.21 -11.59 -27.94
C GLY A 377 8.36 -10.18 -27.36
N ILE A 378 7.87 -9.94 -26.14
CA ILE A 378 7.99 -8.65 -25.46
C ILE A 378 9.29 -8.62 -24.68
N ASP A 379 10.18 -7.67 -25.04
CA ASP A 379 11.41 -7.40 -24.32
C ASP A 379 11.17 -6.51 -23.10
N GLU A 380 11.73 -6.87 -21.95
CA GLU A 380 11.51 -6.17 -20.68
C GLU A 380 11.92 -4.69 -20.75
N VAL A 381 13.14 -4.39 -21.24
CA VAL A 381 13.66 -3.01 -21.28
C VAL A 381 12.86 -2.16 -22.24
N ALA A 382 12.59 -2.68 -23.43
CA ALA A 382 11.78 -1.99 -24.45
C ALA A 382 10.36 -1.73 -23.95
N HIS A 383 9.77 -2.68 -23.24
CA HIS A 383 8.41 -2.56 -22.70
C HIS A 383 8.32 -1.51 -21.59
N LYS A 384 9.26 -1.54 -20.63
CA LYS A 384 9.36 -0.51 -19.58
C LYS A 384 9.51 0.89 -20.18
N LYS A 385 10.35 1.03 -21.21
CA LYS A 385 10.50 2.31 -21.92
C LYS A 385 9.20 2.76 -22.61
N PHE A 386 8.49 1.84 -23.24
CA PHE A 386 7.17 2.11 -23.82
C PHE A 386 6.18 2.64 -22.77
N LEU A 387 6.10 1.99 -21.59
CA LEU A 387 5.23 2.42 -20.51
C LEU A 387 5.61 3.80 -19.98
N ASN A 388 6.90 4.04 -19.77
CA ASN A 388 7.41 5.33 -19.34
C ASN A 388 7.08 6.45 -20.32
N ASP A 389 7.26 6.21 -21.62
CA ASP A 389 6.93 7.19 -22.68
C ASP A 389 5.41 7.44 -22.74
N TYR A 390 4.60 6.38 -22.63
CA TYR A 390 3.15 6.52 -22.61
C TYR A 390 2.67 7.41 -21.47
N PHE A 391 3.07 7.10 -20.23
CA PHE A 391 2.57 7.79 -19.04
C PHE A 391 3.19 9.17 -18.82
N THR A 392 4.28 9.51 -19.47
CA THR A 392 4.85 10.87 -19.45
C THR A 392 4.35 11.76 -20.61
N GLY A 393 3.39 11.26 -21.39
CA GLY A 393 2.81 11.99 -22.52
C GLY A 393 3.72 12.08 -23.75
N LYS A 394 4.81 11.34 -23.79
CA LYS A 394 5.73 11.24 -24.93
C LYS A 394 5.30 10.16 -25.94
N GLY A 395 4.45 9.23 -25.50
CA GLY A 395 3.92 8.16 -26.33
C GLY A 395 2.87 8.68 -27.33
N TYR A 396 2.75 7.98 -28.46
CA TYR A 396 1.76 8.30 -29.47
C TYR A 396 0.33 8.20 -28.90
N ASN A 397 -0.46 9.24 -29.10
CA ASN A 397 -1.85 9.36 -28.62
C ASN A 397 -2.03 9.19 -27.10
N SER A 398 -1.07 9.59 -26.32
CA SER A 398 -1.19 9.59 -24.85
C SER A 398 -1.50 10.98 -24.31
N ASP A 399 -2.63 11.10 -23.61
CA ASP A 399 -3.00 12.28 -22.82
C ASP A 399 -2.55 12.17 -21.36
N SER A 400 -1.84 11.10 -21.00
CA SER A 400 -1.30 10.90 -19.66
C SER A 400 -0.23 11.95 -19.33
N ARG A 401 -0.24 12.42 -18.08
CA ARG A 401 0.76 13.38 -17.56
C ARG A 401 1.33 12.88 -16.27
N GLY A 402 2.44 12.16 -16.37
CA GLY A 402 3.25 11.71 -15.25
C GLY A 402 4.68 12.21 -15.35
N GLU A 403 5.47 11.97 -14.29
CA GLU A 403 6.92 12.20 -14.26
C GLU A 403 7.63 10.93 -13.81
N LEU A 404 8.90 10.79 -14.20
CA LEU A 404 9.71 9.65 -13.81
C LEU A 404 10.52 9.97 -12.54
N TYR A 405 10.69 8.96 -11.70
CA TYR A 405 11.52 8.98 -10.50
C TYR A 405 12.55 7.85 -10.59
N ASN A 406 13.76 8.10 -10.12
CA ASN A 406 14.87 7.14 -10.14
C ASN A 406 15.10 6.56 -11.56
N ASP A 407 15.16 7.44 -12.57
CA ASP A 407 15.32 7.06 -13.97
C ASP A 407 16.73 6.52 -14.25
N ASP A 408 16.81 5.25 -14.65
CA ASP A 408 18.02 4.66 -15.24
C ASP A 408 17.79 4.36 -16.72
N PRO A 409 18.20 5.25 -17.64
CA PRO A 409 17.95 5.09 -19.06
C PRO A 409 18.58 3.82 -19.68
N ARG A 410 19.61 3.24 -19.05
CA ARG A 410 20.27 2.02 -19.53
C ARG A 410 19.39 0.78 -19.36
N LEU A 411 18.63 0.74 -18.27
CA LEU A 411 17.76 -0.37 -17.93
C LEU A 411 16.30 -0.11 -18.26
N GLY A 412 15.94 1.13 -18.61
CA GLY A 412 14.56 1.58 -18.71
C GLY A 412 13.82 1.51 -17.37
N ASP A 413 14.55 1.35 -16.28
CA ASP A 413 14.00 1.07 -14.95
C ASP A 413 13.71 2.38 -14.20
N ALA A 414 12.85 3.19 -14.79
CA ALA A 414 12.28 4.35 -14.13
C ALA A 414 10.95 4.00 -13.49
N ARG A 415 10.60 4.74 -12.45
CA ARG A 415 9.34 4.60 -11.72
C ARG A 415 8.42 5.76 -12.05
N LEU A 416 7.14 5.48 -12.20
CA LEU A 416 6.14 6.46 -12.61
C LEU A 416 5.55 7.17 -11.39
N CYS A 417 5.45 8.50 -11.46
CA CYS A 417 4.74 9.36 -10.53
C CYS A 417 3.60 10.09 -11.23
N GLY A 418 2.46 10.20 -10.58
CA GLY A 418 1.28 10.92 -11.08
C GLY A 418 0.03 10.59 -10.30
N THR A 419 -0.95 11.49 -10.31
CA THR A 419 -2.29 11.23 -9.78
C THR A 419 -3.09 10.37 -10.77
N THR A 420 -4.06 9.61 -10.28
CA THR A 420 -4.94 8.79 -11.14
C THR A 420 -5.59 9.65 -12.23
N ALA A 421 -6.09 10.82 -11.89
CA ALA A 421 -6.73 11.73 -12.83
C ALA A 421 -5.76 12.24 -13.93
N SER A 422 -4.54 12.64 -13.55
CA SER A 422 -3.53 13.10 -14.52
C SER A 422 -3.04 11.97 -15.43
N LEU A 423 -2.84 10.76 -14.87
CA LEU A 423 -2.47 9.58 -15.65
C LEU A 423 -3.60 9.12 -16.59
N SER A 424 -4.86 9.37 -16.23
CA SER A 424 -6.04 9.07 -17.06
C SER A 424 -6.32 10.12 -18.15
N GLY A 425 -5.58 11.24 -18.14
CA GLY A 425 -5.69 12.28 -19.18
C GLY A 425 -6.50 13.52 -18.78
N LEU A 426 -7.02 13.63 -17.55
CA LEU A 426 -7.84 14.76 -17.11
C LEU A 426 -7.07 16.08 -17.16
N GLU A 427 -5.82 16.08 -16.70
CA GLU A 427 -4.97 17.27 -16.72
C GLU A 427 -4.75 17.80 -18.14
N ALA A 428 -4.44 16.90 -19.10
CA ALA A 428 -4.26 17.27 -20.49
C ALA A 428 -5.56 17.84 -21.09
N GLY A 429 -6.69 17.19 -20.86
CA GLY A 429 -8.00 17.64 -21.33
C GLY A 429 -8.37 19.02 -20.79
N GLN A 430 -8.10 19.28 -19.51
CA GLN A 430 -8.34 20.58 -18.89
C GLN A 430 -7.40 21.67 -19.43
N TYR A 431 -6.11 21.35 -19.61
CA TYR A 431 -5.12 22.28 -20.18
C TYR A 431 -5.48 22.69 -21.61
N GLU A 432 -5.95 21.75 -22.41
CA GLU A 432 -6.37 21.99 -23.79
C GLU A 432 -7.80 22.57 -23.90
N ALA A 433 -8.53 22.69 -22.79
CA ALA A 433 -9.95 23.03 -22.75
C ALA A 433 -10.81 22.17 -23.72
N ASN A 434 -10.48 20.88 -23.82
CA ASN A 434 -11.11 19.94 -24.72
C ASN A 434 -12.15 19.09 -23.97
N ALA A 435 -13.43 19.37 -24.19
CA ALA A 435 -14.54 18.72 -23.49
C ALA A 435 -14.58 17.19 -23.75
N ASP A 436 -14.27 16.72 -24.96
CA ASP A 436 -14.26 15.29 -25.25
C ASP A 436 -13.13 14.55 -24.53
N LYS A 437 -11.94 15.14 -24.46
CA LYS A 437 -10.82 14.59 -23.67
C LYS A 437 -11.13 14.56 -22.18
N ILE A 438 -11.77 15.60 -21.66
CA ILE A 438 -12.21 15.65 -20.24
C ILE A 438 -13.20 14.53 -19.97
N ASP A 439 -14.22 14.35 -20.82
CA ASP A 439 -15.21 13.29 -20.64
C ASP A 439 -14.60 11.89 -20.76
N GLN A 440 -13.67 11.69 -21.69
CA GLN A 440 -12.91 10.44 -21.79
C GLN A 440 -12.07 10.16 -20.54
N ALA A 441 -11.37 11.16 -20.02
CA ALA A 441 -10.55 11.02 -18.84
C ALA A 441 -11.38 10.70 -17.59
N ILE A 442 -12.53 11.35 -17.42
CA ILE A 442 -13.48 11.03 -16.34
C ILE A 442 -14.01 9.60 -16.48
N ALA A 443 -14.36 9.17 -17.70
CA ALA A 443 -14.83 7.81 -17.94
C ALA A 443 -13.72 6.77 -17.60
N CYS A 444 -12.47 7.05 -17.99
CA CYS A 444 -11.32 6.21 -17.66
C CYS A 444 -11.10 6.12 -16.14
N ASP A 445 -11.10 7.25 -15.45
CA ASP A 445 -10.94 7.33 -14.00
C ASP A 445 -12.04 6.54 -13.26
N LEU A 446 -13.30 6.73 -13.64
CA LEU A 446 -14.43 6.01 -13.05
C LEU A 446 -14.43 4.51 -13.39
N MET A 447 -14.01 4.12 -14.59
CA MET A 447 -13.84 2.72 -14.96
C MET A 447 -12.77 2.06 -14.09
N LEU A 448 -11.63 2.72 -13.88
CA LEU A 448 -10.56 2.23 -13.01
C LEU A 448 -11.04 2.07 -11.56
N HIS A 449 -11.81 3.00 -11.02
CA HIS A 449 -12.37 2.90 -9.69
C HIS A 449 -13.45 1.81 -9.58
N GLY A 450 -14.32 1.67 -10.58
CA GLY A 450 -15.28 0.57 -10.64
C GLY A 450 -14.59 -0.80 -10.70
N TYR A 451 -13.50 -0.89 -11.45
CA TYR A 451 -12.65 -2.07 -11.46
C TYR A 451 -11.98 -2.32 -10.09
N LEU A 452 -11.45 -1.28 -9.45
CA LEU A 452 -10.88 -1.37 -8.09
C LEU A 452 -11.90 -1.94 -7.08
N LEU A 453 -13.13 -1.44 -7.10
CA LEU A 453 -14.20 -1.86 -6.20
C LEU A 453 -14.68 -3.30 -6.47
N ALA A 454 -14.51 -3.82 -7.67
CA ALA A 454 -14.92 -5.17 -8.06
C ALA A 454 -13.86 -6.25 -7.82
N GLN A 455 -12.63 -5.88 -7.48
CA GLN A 455 -11.55 -6.85 -7.21
C GLN A 455 -11.79 -7.62 -5.90
N SER A 456 -11.18 -8.81 -5.81
CA SER A 456 -11.13 -9.56 -4.56
C SER A 456 -10.20 -8.88 -3.56
N GLY A 457 -10.69 -8.54 -2.38
CA GLY A 457 -9.93 -7.86 -1.33
C GLY A 457 -10.52 -6.51 -0.94
N ILE A 458 -9.69 -5.64 -0.38
CA ILE A 458 -10.10 -4.37 0.20
C ILE A 458 -9.66 -3.23 -0.70
N PRO A 459 -10.58 -2.42 -1.22
CA PRO A 459 -10.23 -1.25 -2.01
C PRO A 459 -9.76 -0.10 -1.12
N VAL A 460 -8.69 0.58 -1.55
CA VAL A 460 -8.15 1.75 -0.88
C VAL A 460 -7.92 2.87 -1.89
N LEU A 461 -8.47 4.03 -1.60
CA LEU A 461 -8.30 5.26 -2.37
C LEU A 461 -7.05 6.02 -1.87
N TYR A 462 -6.48 6.86 -2.72
CA TYR A 462 -5.58 7.91 -2.26
C TYR A 462 -6.36 9.23 -2.19
N SER A 463 -6.23 9.95 -1.08
CA SER A 463 -6.92 11.23 -0.83
C SER A 463 -6.74 12.21 -1.99
N GLY A 464 -7.84 12.69 -2.53
CA GLY A 464 -7.91 13.55 -3.71
C GLY A 464 -8.35 12.81 -4.99
N ASP A 465 -8.14 11.49 -5.11
CA ASP A 465 -8.62 10.74 -6.26
C ASP A 465 -10.15 10.72 -6.35
N GLU A 466 -10.84 10.77 -5.22
CA GLU A 466 -12.31 10.84 -5.14
C GLU A 466 -12.91 12.11 -5.76
N ILE A 467 -12.08 13.12 -6.01
CA ILE A 467 -12.48 14.38 -6.67
C ILE A 467 -11.65 14.70 -7.92
N GLY A 468 -10.90 13.74 -8.43
CA GLY A 468 -10.08 13.91 -9.64
C GLY A 468 -8.95 14.92 -9.48
N GLN A 469 -8.28 14.93 -8.32
CA GLN A 469 -7.11 15.78 -8.08
C GLN A 469 -6.01 15.49 -9.10
N THR A 470 -5.52 16.54 -9.77
CA THR A 470 -4.44 16.46 -10.74
C THR A 470 -3.07 16.67 -10.08
N ASN A 471 -1.99 16.49 -10.85
CA ASN A 471 -0.62 16.66 -10.38
C ASN A 471 -0.34 18.06 -9.82
N ASP A 472 0.53 18.11 -8.82
CA ASP A 472 1.03 19.35 -8.22
C ASP A 472 2.50 19.55 -8.58
N TYR A 473 2.79 20.51 -9.45
CA TYR A 473 4.14 20.85 -9.88
C TYR A 473 4.86 21.83 -8.95
N THR A 474 4.19 22.35 -7.94
CA THR A 474 4.76 23.36 -7.02
C THR A 474 5.92 22.81 -6.18
N TYR A 475 5.99 21.49 -6.01
CA TYR A 475 7.10 20.84 -5.31
C TYR A 475 8.48 21.17 -5.91
N LYS A 476 8.54 21.49 -7.22
CA LYS A 476 9.77 21.88 -7.91
C LYS A 476 10.40 23.18 -7.39
N ASN A 477 9.58 24.01 -6.72
CA ASN A 477 10.02 25.25 -6.12
C ASN A 477 10.49 25.10 -4.65
N ASP A 478 10.33 23.90 -4.08
CA ASP A 478 10.75 23.59 -2.71
C ASP A 478 12.12 22.86 -2.74
N PRO A 479 13.19 23.45 -2.18
CA PRO A 479 14.52 22.85 -2.19
C PRO A 479 14.59 21.46 -1.54
N ASP A 480 13.72 21.20 -0.56
CA ASP A 480 13.68 19.92 0.17
C ASP A 480 12.92 18.82 -0.61
N LYS A 481 12.17 19.18 -1.67
CA LYS A 481 11.31 18.26 -2.42
C LYS A 481 11.63 18.16 -3.90
N CYS A 482 12.26 19.18 -4.49
CA CYS A 482 12.42 19.33 -5.94
C CYS A 482 13.14 18.16 -6.63
N ALA A 483 13.93 17.38 -5.91
CA ALA A 483 14.65 16.21 -6.42
C ALA A 483 13.80 14.91 -6.36
N ASP A 484 12.61 14.95 -5.77
CA ASP A 484 11.76 13.77 -5.55
C ASP A 484 10.43 13.93 -6.27
N SER A 485 10.30 13.30 -7.45
CA SER A 485 9.11 13.38 -8.30
C SER A 485 7.85 12.76 -7.64
N ARG A 486 7.98 12.03 -6.55
CA ARG A 486 6.82 11.49 -5.81
C ARG A 486 5.93 12.61 -5.25
N TYR A 487 6.51 13.78 -4.99
CA TYR A 487 5.74 14.96 -4.54
C TYR A 487 4.78 15.50 -5.61
N LEU A 488 4.94 15.12 -6.88
CA LEU A 488 3.99 15.42 -7.95
C LEU A 488 2.56 14.99 -7.58
N HIS A 489 2.43 13.83 -6.94
CA HIS A 489 1.14 13.25 -6.56
C HIS A 489 0.88 13.27 -5.03
N ARG A 490 1.65 14.04 -4.28
CA ARG A 490 1.48 14.28 -2.84
C ARG A 490 1.04 15.72 -2.54
N GLY A 491 0.41 16.39 -3.52
CA GLY A 491 -0.04 17.77 -3.39
C GLY A 491 -1.10 17.96 -2.32
N ASN A 492 -1.26 19.21 -1.88
CA ASN A 492 -2.28 19.56 -0.91
C ASN A 492 -3.67 19.26 -1.46
N PHE A 493 -4.57 18.79 -0.57
CA PHE A 493 -5.94 18.51 -0.93
C PHE A 493 -6.66 19.81 -1.33
N PRO A 494 -7.30 19.85 -2.52
CA PRO A 494 -7.92 21.07 -3.03
C PRO A 494 -9.32 21.28 -2.44
N TRP A 495 -9.40 21.70 -1.17
CA TRP A 495 -10.65 21.95 -0.45
C TRP A 495 -11.57 22.94 -1.15
N ASP A 496 -10.99 23.93 -1.84
CA ASP A 496 -11.73 24.91 -2.64
C ASP A 496 -12.62 24.25 -3.71
N LYS A 497 -12.18 23.15 -4.33
CA LYS A 497 -13.00 22.40 -5.30
C LYS A 497 -14.21 21.74 -4.65
N VAL A 498 -14.07 21.27 -3.42
CA VAL A 498 -15.18 20.69 -2.65
C VAL A 498 -16.13 21.79 -2.17
N GLU A 499 -15.60 22.85 -1.58
CA GLU A 499 -16.36 23.96 -1.02
C GLU A 499 -17.14 24.72 -2.10
N ASN A 500 -16.52 24.95 -3.26
CA ASN A 500 -17.14 25.64 -4.41
C ASN A 500 -17.91 24.71 -5.35
N LYS A 501 -17.96 23.41 -5.04
CA LYS A 501 -18.64 22.38 -5.85
C LYS A 501 -18.19 22.40 -7.31
N ASP A 502 -16.88 22.27 -7.53
CA ASP A 502 -16.32 22.19 -8.87
C ASP A 502 -17.05 21.10 -9.69
N PRO A 503 -17.56 21.42 -10.91
CA PRO A 503 -18.40 20.48 -11.65
C PRO A 503 -17.72 19.16 -12.01
N VAL A 504 -16.42 19.18 -12.34
CA VAL A 504 -15.65 17.98 -12.66
C VAL A 504 -15.41 17.15 -11.41
N ALA A 505 -15.00 17.80 -10.33
CA ALA A 505 -14.78 17.14 -9.03
C ALA A 505 -16.06 16.47 -8.52
N MET A 506 -17.20 17.16 -8.58
CA MET A 506 -18.48 16.61 -8.12
C MET A 506 -19.00 15.50 -9.02
N LYS A 507 -18.79 15.58 -10.34
CA LYS A 507 -19.15 14.50 -11.28
C LYS A 507 -18.43 13.19 -10.94
N ILE A 508 -17.14 13.27 -10.62
CA ILE A 508 -16.33 12.10 -10.20
C ILE A 508 -16.79 11.62 -8.83
N PHE A 509 -16.90 12.53 -7.86
CA PHE A 509 -17.30 12.21 -6.49
C PHE A 509 -18.64 11.50 -6.43
N ASP A 510 -19.68 12.04 -7.06
CA ASP A 510 -21.03 11.49 -7.02
C ASP A 510 -21.10 10.12 -7.70
N ALA A 511 -20.42 9.95 -8.84
CA ALA A 511 -20.38 8.67 -9.53
C ALA A 511 -19.63 7.60 -8.74
N LEU A 512 -18.50 7.95 -8.12
CA LEU A 512 -17.73 7.06 -7.27
C LEU A 512 -18.54 6.67 -6.03
N ARG A 513 -19.17 7.63 -5.35
CA ARG A 513 -20.06 7.37 -4.21
C ARG A 513 -21.19 6.41 -4.56
N HIS A 514 -21.81 6.58 -5.72
CA HIS A 514 -22.85 5.68 -6.19
C HIS A 514 -22.35 4.23 -6.30
N MET A 515 -21.18 4.02 -6.89
CA MET A 515 -20.55 2.68 -6.98
C MET A 515 -20.19 2.10 -5.62
N GLU A 516 -19.68 2.93 -4.72
CA GLU A 516 -19.32 2.50 -3.35
C GLU A 516 -20.55 2.09 -2.54
N ASP A 517 -21.67 2.83 -2.66
CA ASP A 517 -22.93 2.49 -2.01
C ASP A 517 -23.52 1.18 -2.54
N ILE A 518 -23.40 0.93 -3.86
CA ILE A 518 -23.76 -0.36 -4.45
C ILE A 518 -22.92 -1.47 -3.85
N ARG A 519 -21.60 -1.29 -3.81
CA ARG A 519 -20.69 -2.28 -3.24
C ARG A 519 -21.05 -2.60 -1.78
N ALA A 520 -21.24 -1.58 -0.96
CA ALA A 520 -21.57 -1.73 0.46
C ALA A 520 -22.91 -2.44 0.70
N SER A 521 -23.87 -2.31 -0.21
CA SER A 521 -25.23 -2.88 -0.08
C SER A 521 -25.42 -4.26 -0.70
N HIS A 522 -24.40 -4.81 -1.41
CA HIS A 522 -24.51 -6.12 -2.06
C HIS A 522 -23.43 -7.08 -1.55
N ASP A 523 -23.84 -8.17 -0.97
CA ASP A 523 -22.98 -9.18 -0.35
C ASP A 523 -22.04 -9.91 -1.34
N VAL A 524 -22.36 -9.89 -2.62
CA VAL A 524 -21.53 -10.42 -3.70
C VAL A 524 -20.14 -9.75 -3.77
N PHE A 525 -19.98 -8.58 -3.17
CA PHE A 525 -18.69 -7.89 -3.04
C PHE A 525 -17.87 -8.33 -1.81
N SER A 526 -18.36 -9.27 -1.00
CA SER A 526 -17.60 -9.82 0.13
C SER A 526 -16.23 -10.33 -0.28
N CYS A 527 -15.21 -10.17 0.57
CA CYS A 527 -13.88 -10.78 0.37
C CYS A 527 -13.94 -12.31 0.32
N ASN A 528 -15.00 -12.93 0.85
CA ASN A 528 -15.22 -14.37 0.81
C ASN A 528 -15.92 -14.86 -0.46
N ALA A 529 -16.30 -13.96 -1.38
CA ALA A 529 -16.89 -14.32 -2.65
C ALA A 529 -15.93 -15.16 -3.51
N ASN A 530 -16.47 -16.10 -4.29
CA ASN A 530 -15.72 -16.75 -5.34
C ASN A 530 -15.54 -15.77 -6.50
N VAL A 531 -14.30 -15.52 -6.92
CA VAL A 531 -13.96 -14.53 -7.97
C VAL A 531 -13.08 -15.19 -9.01
N TYR A 532 -13.43 -15.00 -10.27
CA TYR A 532 -12.66 -15.48 -11.41
C TYR A 532 -12.87 -14.59 -12.64
N THR A 533 -11.95 -14.63 -13.58
CA THR A 533 -12.07 -13.91 -14.85
C THR A 533 -12.78 -14.75 -15.91
N ILE A 534 -13.40 -14.08 -16.87
CA ILE A 534 -14.06 -14.73 -18.01
C ILE A 534 -13.59 -14.14 -19.33
N GLU A 535 -13.78 -14.89 -20.41
CA GLU A 535 -13.54 -14.41 -21.78
C GLU A 535 -14.66 -13.48 -22.22
N THR A 536 -14.30 -12.37 -22.83
CA THR A 536 -15.24 -11.37 -23.35
C THR A 536 -15.27 -11.31 -24.88
N GLY A 537 -14.37 -12.04 -25.55
CA GLY A 537 -14.16 -11.98 -26.99
C GLY A 537 -13.43 -10.71 -27.44
N CYS A 538 -12.97 -9.86 -26.52
CA CYS A 538 -12.26 -8.61 -26.82
C CYS A 538 -11.02 -8.47 -25.93
N ALA A 539 -9.85 -8.26 -26.56
CA ALA A 539 -8.57 -8.17 -25.87
C ALA A 539 -8.45 -6.94 -24.95
N SER A 540 -9.26 -5.91 -25.12
CA SER A 540 -9.22 -4.69 -24.30
C SER A 540 -10.30 -4.65 -23.20
N VAL A 541 -11.14 -5.68 -23.10
CA VAL A 541 -12.23 -5.73 -22.11
C VAL A 541 -12.00 -6.87 -21.13
N LEU A 542 -11.89 -6.51 -19.85
CA LEU A 542 -11.81 -7.45 -18.75
C LEU A 542 -13.22 -7.84 -18.30
N GLY A 543 -13.47 -9.15 -18.13
CA GLY A 543 -14.67 -9.69 -17.49
C GLY A 543 -14.32 -10.38 -16.19
N ILE A 544 -15.03 -10.03 -15.11
CA ILE A 544 -14.88 -10.62 -13.77
C ILE A 544 -16.24 -11.18 -13.34
N VAL A 545 -16.25 -12.38 -12.79
CA VAL A 545 -17.41 -12.96 -12.13
C VAL A 545 -17.16 -13.02 -10.63
N ARG A 546 -18.16 -12.61 -9.85
CA ARG A 546 -18.21 -12.77 -8.40
C ARG A 546 -19.45 -13.56 -8.03
N GLU A 547 -19.30 -14.57 -7.18
CA GLU A 547 -20.40 -15.43 -6.72
C GLU A 547 -20.37 -15.51 -5.20
N TYR A 548 -21.50 -15.22 -4.57
CA TYR A 548 -21.66 -15.30 -3.13
C TYR A 548 -23.12 -15.44 -2.72
N ALA A 549 -23.39 -16.34 -1.77
CA ALA A 549 -24.71 -16.53 -1.17
C ALA A 549 -25.87 -16.71 -2.18
N GLY A 550 -25.58 -17.29 -3.34
CA GLY A 550 -26.58 -17.54 -4.40
C GLY A 550 -26.78 -16.37 -5.37
N HIS A 551 -26.04 -15.29 -5.21
CA HIS A 551 -26.01 -14.16 -6.12
C HIS A 551 -24.79 -14.20 -7.04
N GLU A 552 -24.93 -13.63 -8.23
CA GLU A 552 -23.85 -13.50 -9.21
C GLU A 552 -23.72 -12.05 -9.69
N LEU A 553 -22.48 -11.56 -9.76
CA LEU A 553 -22.13 -10.31 -10.41
C LEU A 553 -21.18 -10.60 -11.56
N ARG A 554 -21.51 -10.11 -12.76
CA ARG A 554 -20.61 -10.07 -13.91
C ARG A 554 -20.20 -8.64 -14.18
N ALA A 555 -18.95 -8.32 -13.90
CA ALA A 555 -18.40 -6.98 -14.06
C ALA A 555 -17.53 -6.91 -15.32
N PHE A 556 -17.74 -5.89 -16.14
CA PHE A 556 -17.00 -5.67 -17.39
C PHE A 556 -16.37 -4.28 -17.41
N PHE A 557 -15.13 -4.23 -17.88
CA PHE A 557 -14.31 -3.01 -17.90
C PHE A 557 -13.61 -2.87 -19.24
N ASN A 558 -13.94 -1.82 -19.98
CA ASN A 558 -13.29 -1.49 -21.24
C ASN A 558 -12.08 -0.59 -20.99
N PHE A 559 -10.89 -1.14 -21.14
CA PHE A 559 -9.61 -0.42 -20.96
C PHE A 559 -9.18 0.37 -22.20
N SER A 560 -10.04 0.50 -23.20
CA SER A 560 -9.74 1.24 -24.43
C SER A 560 -10.59 2.49 -24.59
N ASN A 561 -10.07 3.41 -25.38
CA ASN A 561 -10.75 4.64 -25.78
C ASN A 561 -11.69 4.46 -26.99
N MET A 562 -12.10 3.23 -27.26
CA MET A 562 -13.00 2.86 -28.36
C MET A 562 -14.15 2.00 -27.84
N ASP A 563 -15.29 2.09 -28.50
CA ASP A 563 -16.40 1.17 -28.26
C ASP A 563 -16.00 -0.24 -28.70
N GLN A 564 -16.38 -1.25 -27.91
CA GLN A 564 -16.01 -2.65 -28.12
C GLN A 564 -17.24 -3.56 -28.12
N LEU A 565 -17.28 -4.50 -29.06
CA LEU A 565 -18.27 -5.57 -29.06
C LEU A 565 -17.78 -6.70 -28.13
N ILE A 566 -18.59 -7.09 -27.17
CA ILE A 566 -18.25 -8.11 -26.18
C ILE A 566 -19.37 -9.13 -25.99
N TRP A 567 -19.01 -10.29 -25.46
CA TRP A 567 -19.94 -11.32 -24.99
C TRP A 567 -20.14 -11.18 -23.47
N THR A 568 -21.35 -10.93 -23.04
CA THR A 568 -21.66 -10.60 -21.64
C THR A 568 -22.28 -11.76 -20.87
N MET A 569 -22.80 -12.77 -21.57
CA MET A 569 -23.55 -13.88 -20.98
C MET A 569 -23.10 -15.23 -21.53
N PRO A 570 -23.31 -16.35 -20.79
CA PRO A 570 -23.16 -17.71 -21.31
C PRO A 570 -24.16 -18.00 -22.43
N ASP A 571 -23.77 -18.92 -23.33
CA ASP A 571 -24.53 -19.28 -24.53
C ASP A 571 -25.93 -19.89 -24.26
N ASP A 572 -26.17 -20.43 -23.05
CA ASP A 572 -27.37 -21.18 -22.68
C ASP A 572 -28.34 -20.40 -21.77
N GLN A 573 -28.11 -19.09 -21.56
CA GLN A 573 -28.83 -18.33 -20.53
C GLN A 573 -29.87 -17.39 -21.12
N ALA A 574 -31.10 -17.64 -20.78
CA ALA A 574 -32.23 -16.71 -21.00
C ALA A 574 -32.42 -15.71 -19.84
N ASP A 575 -31.51 -15.69 -18.89
CA ASP A 575 -31.59 -14.88 -17.68
C ASP A 575 -31.43 -13.39 -17.93
N ILE A 576 -32.09 -12.59 -17.13
CA ILE A 576 -32.04 -11.15 -17.16
C ILE A 576 -31.08 -10.67 -16.09
N TYR A 577 -30.08 -9.90 -16.53
CA TYR A 577 -29.18 -9.19 -15.64
C TYR A 577 -29.55 -7.71 -15.54
N THR A 578 -29.38 -7.14 -14.37
CA THR A 578 -29.51 -5.70 -14.16
C THR A 578 -28.13 -5.09 -13.93
N ASP A 579 -27.75 -4.11 -14.74
CA ASP A 579 -26.57 -3.31 -14.44
C ASP A 579 -26.84 -2.42 -13.22
N LEU A 580 -26.19 -2.71 -12.11
CA LEU A 580 -26.38 -2.00 -10.85
C LEU A 580 -26.02 -0.51 -10.94
N ILE A 581 -25.08 -0.15 -11.81
CA ILE A 581 -24.61 1.24 -11.96
C ILE A 581 -25.65 2.09 -12.68
N SER A 582 -26.20 1.60 -13.80
CA SER A 582 -27.14 2.36 -14.62
C SER A 582 -28.62 2.00 -14.38
N GLY A 583 -28.88 0.89 -13.71
CA GLY A 583 -30.23 0.32 -13.53
C GLY A 583 -30.81 -0.31 -14.80
N LYS A 584 -30.05 -0.42 -15.89
CA LYS A 584 -30.52 -1.02 -17.15
C LYS A 584 -30.46 -2.54 -17.11
N THR A 585 -31.41 -3.17 -17.79
CA THR A 585 -31.43 -4.63 -17.96
C THR A 585 -30.80 -5.04 -19.27
N LEU A 586 -30.07 -6.16 -19.27
CA LEU A 586 -29.47 -6.75 -20.47
C LEU A 586 -30.09 -8.15 -20.70
N ARG A 587 -30.46 -8.40 -21.96
CA ARG A 587 -31.03 -9.69 -22.40
C ARG A 587 -30.27 -10.28 -23.60
N GLU A 588 -29.30 -9.57 -24.14
CA GLU A 588 -28.57 -9.94 -25.35
C GLU A 588 -27.24 -10.60 -24.98
N LEU A 589 -26.85 -11.63 -25.74
CA LEU A 589 -25.57 -12.33 -25.58
C LEU A 589 -24.36 -11.47 -25.95
N GLY A 590 -24.52 -10.57 -26.93
CA GLY A 590 -23.50 -9.62 -27.35
C GLY A 590 -23.96 -8.19 -27.12
N ALA A 591 -23.03 -7.33 -26.72
CA ALA A 591 -23.32 -5.93 -26.49
C ALA A 591 -22.16 -5.03 -26.90
N VAL A 592 -22.45 -3.79 -27.31
CA VAL A 592 -21.45 -2.77 -27.58
C VAL A 592 -21.18 -2.01 -26.28
N MET A 593 -20.00 -2.20 -25.75
CA MET A 593 -19.55 -1.52 -24.55
C MET A 593 -18.85 -0.21 -24.92
N PRO A 594 -19.27 0.94 -24.38
CA PRO A 594 -18.66 2.22 -24.72
C PRO A 594 -17.20 2.30 -24.26
N ARG A 595 -16.45 3.20 -24.87
CA ARG A 595 -15.07 3.53 -24.46
C ARG A 595 -14.99 3.79 -22.96
N TYR A 596 -14.01 3.18 -22.29
CA TYR A 596 -13.85 3.24 -20.84
C TYR A 596 -15.14 2.94 -20.06
N GLY A 597 -16.00 2.06 -20.61
CA GLY A 597 -17.22 1.63 -19.95
C GLY A 597 -16.95 0.76 -18.72
N CYS A 598 -17.88 0.83 -17.76
CA CYS A 598 -17.90 0.00 -16.58
C CYS A 598 -19.34 -0.50 -16.38
N TRP A 599 -19.52 -1.82 -16.37
CA TRP A 599 -20.83 -2.46 -16.16
C TRP A 599 -20.76 -3.48 -15.05
N TRP A 600 -21.78 -3.47 -14.19
CA TRP A 600 -21.96 -4.41 -13.09
C TRP A 600 -23.29 -5.14 -13.22
N PHE A 601 -23.31 -6.23 -13.98
CA PHE A 601 -24.50 -7.03 -14.21
C PHE A 601 -24.73 -8.02 -13.06
N TYR A 602 -25.87 -7.89 -12.41
CA TYR A 602 -26.24 -8.62 -11.19
C TYR A 602 -27.52 -9.44 -11.38
N ARG A 603 -27.54 -10.62 -10.78
CA ARG A 603 -28.73 -11.48 -10.64
C ARG A 603 -28.77 -12.25 -9.33
#